data_ad55b3fd67df4b434af3c819dea33462
#
_entry.id   ad55b3fd67df4b434af3c819dea33462
#
_cell.length_a   1.000
_cell.length_b   1.000
_cell.length_c   1.000
_cell.angle_alpha   90.00
_cell.angle_beta   90.00
_cell.angle_gamma   90.00
#
_symmetry.space_group_name_H-M   'P 1'
#
loop_
_entity.id
_entity.type
_entity.pdbx_description
1 polymer ?
#
loop_
_entity_poly.entity_id
_entity_poly.type
_entity_poly.pdbx_seq_one_letter_code
_entity_poly.pdbx_strand_id
1 'polypeptide(L)'
;RSTPIKSSAASDVYKRQHYVYSLQVNRRLRAGGESMTAERIDIGEALATEWLPEVHTAIFASATMTVSKSFEHFNHAVGLDRIGASTSSSLHLDSSYDFDSNMAVVVAGDIPDPRDRESYLTALERVLVDAHLAMGGSVLTLFTNRRDMEDLYARVEPKMARAGLELNCQQRNSSPRRLRDRFINEPTSSLFALKAFWEGFDASGETLRCVIIPKLPFSSPTDPLS
;
A
#
# COMPACT_ATOMS: atom_id res chain seq x y z
N ARG A 1 -4.54 -20.21 -7.32
CA ARG A 1 -3.68 -20.37 -8.52
C ARG A 1 -4.42 -19.77 -9.69
N SER A 2 -3.88 -18.72 -10.31
CA SER A 2 -4.34 -18.19 -11.59
C SER A 2 -3.76 -19.06 -12.71
N THR A 3 -4.58 -19.50 -13.66
CA THR A 3 -4.14 -20.27 -14.82
C THR A 3 -4.36 -19.44 -16.07
N PRO A 4 -3.36 -19.20 -16.93
CA PRO A 4 -3.55 -18.49 -18.20
C PRO A 4 -4.48 -19.27 -19.14
N ILE A 5 -5.42 -18.58 -19.78
CA ILE A 5 -6.35 -19.17 -20.76
C ILE A 5 -5.77 -18.99 -22.15
N LYS A 6 -5.65 -20.09 -22.91
CA LYS A 6 -5.30 -20.06 -24.33
C LYS A 6 -6.58 -20.08 -25.17
N SER A 7 -6.83 -19.04 -25.99
CA SER A 7 -7.91 -18.98 -26.97
C SER A 7 -7.36 -19.03 -28.39
N SER A 8 -8.14 -19.55 -29.36
CA SER A 8 -7.67 -19.99 -30.69
C SER A 8 -8.00 -19.06 -31.86
N ALA A 9 -8.41 -17.81 -31.65
CA ALA A 9 -8.81 -16.90 -32.73
C ALA A 9 -7.71 -15.90 -33.12
N ALA A 10 -7.44 -15.74 -34.43
CA ALA A 10 -6.38 -14.86 -34.95
C ALA A 10 -6.56 -13.35 -34.62
N SER A 11 -7.83 -12.88 -34.47
CA SER A 11 -8.11 -11.51 -34.02
C SER A 11 -7.74 -11.27 -32.55
N ASP A 12 -7.62 -12.34 -31.72
CA ASP A 12 -7.22 -12.27 -30.33
C ASP A 12 -5.70 -12.17 -30.15
N VAL A 13 -4.90 -12.49 -31.17
CA VAL A 13 -3.43 -12.40 -31.08
C VAL A 13 -2.98 -10.96 -30.88
N TYR A 14 -3.64 -10.01 -31.55
CA TYR A 14 -3.35 -8.58 -31.39
C TYR A 14 -3.79 -8.05 -30.02
N LYS A 15 -4.94 -8.49 -29.52
CA LYS A 15 -5.42 -8.14 -28.18
C LYS A 15 -4.57 -8.76 -27.05
N ARG A 16 -3.95 -9.91 -27.29
CA ARG A 16 -3.08 -10.60 -26.30
C ARG A 16 -1.80 -9.86 -25.99
N GLN A 17 -1.33 -8.96 -26.88
CA GLN A 17 -0.12 -8.16 -26.64
C GLN A 17 -0.35 -7.01 -25.66
N HIS A 18 -1.62 -6.61 -25.44
CA HIS A 18 -1.98 -5.45 -24.62
C HIS A 18 -2.69 -5.81 -23.31
N TYR A 19 -3.09 -7.06 -23.11
CA TYR A 19 -3.85 -7.48 -21.94
C TYR A 19 -3.30 -8.76 -21.31
N VAL A 20 -3.29 -8.79 -19.98
CA VAL A 20 -3.15 -10.01 -19.19
C VAL A 20 -4.52 -10.47 -18.75
N TYR A 21 -4.82 -11.75 -18.99
CA TYR A 21 -6.08 -12.37 -18.59
C TYR A 21 -5.85 -13.29 -17.40
N SER A 22 -6.64 -13.13 -16.36
CA SER A 22 -6.61 -14.01 -15.20
C SER A 22 -7.98 -14.62 -14.91
N LEU A 23 -7.99 -15.89 -14.50
CA LEU A 23 -9.18 -16.59 -14.04
C LEU A 23 -9.05 -16.87 -12.56
N GLN A 24 -9.95 -16.33 -11.76
CA GLN A 24 -10.06 -16.62 -10.34
C GLN A 24 -11.22 -17.59 -10.11
N VAL A 25 -10.90 -18.76 -9.52
CA VAL A 25 -11.89 -19.77 -9.15
C VAL A 25 -12.04 -19.79 -7.64
N ASN A 26 -13.20 -19.36 -7.13
CA ASN A 26 -13.49 -19.39 -5.72
C ASN A 26 -14.12 -20.73 -5.31
N ARG A 27 -13.30 -21.69 -4.92
CA ARG A 27 -13.72 -23.05 -4.54
C ARG A 27 -14.50 -23.11 -3.20
N ARG A 28 -14.62 -22.03 -2.47
CA ARG A 28 -15.30 -21.99 -1.16
C ARG A 28 -16.80 -21.64 -1.25
N LEU A 29 -17.23 -21.13 -2.40
CA LEU A 29 -18.65 -20.88 -2.62
C LEU A 29 -19.31 -22.14 -3.19
N ARG A 30 -20.37 -22.62 -2.55
CA ARG A 30 -21.17 -23.78 -3.01
C ARG A 30 -21.74 -23.62 -4.42
N ALA A 31 -21.82 -22.41 -4.92
CA ALA A 31 -22.33 -22.06 -6.25
C ALA A 31 -21.23 -21.76 -7.29
N GLY A 32 -19.97 -22.08 -7.02
CA GLY A 32 -18.85 -21.85 -7.93
C GLY A 32 -18.78 -20.39 -8.43
N GLY A 33 -18.00 -19.56 -7.78
CA GLY A 33 -17.73 -18.21 -8.29
C GLY A 33 -16.48 -18.24 -9.16
N GLU A 34 -16.64 -18.13 -10.48
CA GLU A 34 -15.53 -17.89 -11.40
C GLU A 34 -15.59 -16.43 -11.84
N SER A 35 -14.46 -15.73 -11.78
CA SER A 35 -14.32 -14.40 -12.34
C SER A 35 -13.13 -14.37 -13.30
N MET A 36 -13.35 -13.81 -14.47
CA MET A 36 -12.30 -13.56 -15.44
C MET A 36 -12.05 -12.06 -15.49
N THR A 37 -10.78 -11.68 -15.31
CA THR A 37 -10.33 -10.29 -15.43
C THR A 37 -9.38 -10.16 -16.62
N ALA A 38 -9.48 -9.04 -17.32
CA ALA A 38 -8.55 -8.62 -18.36
C ALA A 38 -7.94 -7.29 -17.92
N GLU A 39 -6.64 -7.29 -17.70
CA GLU A 39 -5.92 -6.11 -17.27
C GLU A 39 -4.98 -5.64 -18.37
N ARG A 40 -5.02 -4.36 -18.71
CA ARG A 40 -4.18 -3.78 -19.75
C ARG A 40 -2.75 -3.64 -19.21
N ILE A 41 -1.77 -4.15 -19.96
CA ILE A 41 -0.36 -4.13 -19.57
C ILE A 41 0.19 -2.70 -19.61
N ASP A 42 -0.19 -1.94 -20.63
CA ASP A 42 0.28 -0.58 -20.86
C ASP A 42 -0.92 0.39 -20.94
N ILE A 43 -1.20 1.04 -19.82
CA ILE A 43 -2.25 2.05 -19.75
C ILE A 43 -1.80 3.35 -20.42
N GLY A 44 -0.49 3.65 -20.41
CA GLY A 44 0.07 4.86 -20.99
C GLY A 44 -0.20 4.98 -22.48
N GLU A 45 -0.15 3.86 -23.23
CA GLU A 45 -0.52 3.86 -24.65
C GLU A 45 -1.98 4.27 -24.86
N ALA A 46 -2.89 3.72 -24.05
CA ALA A 46 -4.30 4.07 -24.15
C ALA A 46 -4.56 5.52 -23.77
N LEU A 47 -3.94 6.00 -22.70
CA LEU A 47 -4.08 7.37 -22.30
C LEU A 47 -3.55 8.34 -23.37
N ALA A 48 -2.40 8.03 -23.97
CA ALA A 48 -1.80 8.86 -25.02
C ALA A 48 -2.63 8.88 -26.33
N THR A 49 -3.29 7.77 -26.68
CA THR A 49 -3.97 7.64 -27.98
C THR A 49 -5.48 7.88 -27.90
N GLU A 50 -6.11 7.57 -26.77
CA GLU A 50 -7.57 7.57 -26.64
C GLU A 50 -8.10 8.70 -25.74
N TRP A 51 -7.34 9.10 -24.70
CA TRP A 51 -7.83 10.05 -23.70
C TRP A 51 -7.18 11.43 -23.77
N LEU A 52 -5.86 11.52 -23.77
CA LEU A 52 -5.14 12.80 -23.81
C LEU A 52 -5.50 13.68 -25.01
N PRO A 53 -5.75 13.12 -26.24
CA PRO A 53 -6.18 13.94 -27.38
C PRO A 53 -7.55 14.58 -27.22
N GLU A 54 -8.43 14.02 -26.39
CA GLU A 54 -9.79 14.50 -26.18
C GLU A 54 -9.88 15.55 -25.06
N VAL A 55 -8.82 15.71 -24.24
CA VAL A 55 -8.83 16.69 -23.16
C VAL A 55 -8.05 17.95 -23.53
N HIS A 56 -8.63 19.11 -23.24
CA HIS A 56 -7.97 20.38 -23.51
C HIS A 56 -6.76 20.61 -22.60
N THR A 57 -6.86 20.21 -21.34
CA THR A 57 -5.79 20.35 -20.34
C THR A 57 -5.91 19.23 -19.30
N ALA A 58 -4.80 18.54 -19.01
CA ALA A 58 -4.70 17.57 -17.93
C ALA A 58 -3.64 18.02 -16.92
N ILE A 59 -3.98 18.01 -15.63
CA ILE A 59 -3.07 18.33 -14.53
C ILE A 59 -2.97 17.12 -13.64
N PHE A 60 -1.76 16.59 -13.48
CA PHE A 60 -1.44 15.52 -12.55
C PHE A 60 -0.67 16.11 -11.36
N ALA A 61 -1.11 15.81 -10.15
CA ALA A 61 -0.46 16.29 -8.93
C ALA A 61 -0.40 15.16 -7.90
N SER A 62 0.78 14.87 -7.38
CA SER A 62 1.00 13.88 -6.33
C SER A 62 2.33 14.16 -5.62
N ALA A 63 2.46 13.69 -4.39
CA ALA A 63 3.71 13.72 -3.64
C ALA A 63 4.72 12.64 -4.11
N THR A 64 4.30 11.65 -4.91
CA THR A 64 5.07 10.44 -5.24
C THR A 64 5.23 10.22 -6.75
N MET A 65 5.19 11.28 -7.56
CA MET A 65 5.30 11.18 -9.03
C MET A 65 6.73 11.02 -9.52
N THR A 66 7.73 11.36 -8.70
CA THR A 66 9.13 11.30 -9.09
C THR A 66 9.87 10.16 -8.41
N VAL A 67 10.81 9.57 -9.14
CA VAL A 67 11.83 8.67 -8.60
C VAL A 67 13.18 9.33 -8.82
N SER A 68 13.93 9.56 -7.75
CA SER A 68 15.23 10.30 -7.81
C SER A 68 15.11 11.67 -8.53
N LYS A 69 14.01 12.40 -8.27
CA LYS A 69 13.65 13.68 -8.91
C LYS A 69 13.36 13.58 -10.42
N SER A 70 13.25 12.39 -10.99
CA SER A 70 12.88 12.17 -12.40
C SER A 70 11.40 11.84 -12.53
N PHE A 71 10.73 12.45 -13.52
CA PHE A 71 9.34 12.14 -13.90
C PHE A 71 9.25 11.02 -14.96
N GLU A 72 10.34 10.46 -15.40
CA GLU A 72 10.38 9.50 -16.51
C GLU A 72 9.43 8.31 -16.31
N HIS A 73 9.49 7.70 -15.12
CA HIS A 73 8.61 6.58 -14.78
C HIS A 73 7.12 6.96 -14.84
N PHE A 74 6.77 8.11 -14.27
CA PHE A 74 5.39 8.61 -14.31
C PHE A 74 4.96 8.93 -15.74
N ASN A 75 5.78 9.67 -16.49
CA ASN A 75 5.48 10.06 -17.86
C ASN A 75 5.25 8.83 -18.75
N HIS A 76 6.04 7.78 -18.56
CA HIS A 76 5.86 6.51 -19.26
C HIS A 76 4.54 5.83 -18.87
N ALA A 77 4.25 5.75 -17.58
CA ALA A 77 3.04 5.09 -17.06
C ALA A 77 1.74 5.75 -17.53
N VAL A 78 1.73 7.07 -17.74
CA VAL A 78 0.56 7.82 -18.21
C VAL A 78 0.64 8.22 -19.69
N GLY A 79 1.71 7.83 -20.42
CA GLY A 79 1.86 8.05 -21.86
C GLY A 79 2.28 9.47 -22.25
N LEU A 80 2.74 10.30 -21.35
CA LEU A 80 3.21 11.67 -21.65
C LEU A 80 4.50 11.68 -22.49
N ASP A 81 5.29 10.62 -22.43
CA ASP A 81 6.46 10.39 -23.26
C ASP A 81 6.15 10.11 -24.74
N ARG A 82 4.86 9.83 -25.05
CA ARG A 82 4.36 9.50 -26.40
C ARG A 82 3.65 10.65 -27.08
N ILE A 83 3.38 11.72 -26.36
CA ILE A 83 2.89 12.97 -26.92
C ILE A 83 4.05 13.94 -27.17
N GLY A 84 3.83 14.94 -28.02
CA GLY A 84 4.91 15.89 -28.37
C GLY A 84 5.49 16.58 -27.14
N ALA A 85 6.81 16.66 -27.03
CA ALA A 85 7.53 17.22 -25.87
C ALA A 85 7.15 18.68 -25.55
N SER A 86 6.61 19.42 -26.50
CA SER A 86 6.14 20.80 -26.32
C SER A 86 4.76 20.90 -25.67
N THR A 87 4.05 19.79 -25.47
CA THR A 87 2.68 19.76 -24.94
C THR A 87 2.62 19.48 -23.46
N SER A 88 3.73 19.07 -22.83
CA SER A 88 3.77 18.79 -21.39
C SER A 88 4.88 19.58 -20.69
N SER A 89 4.61 19.96 -19.44
CA SER A 89 5.59 20.56 -18.55
C SER A 89 5.55 19.87 -17.20
N SER A 90 6.69 19.72 -16.53
CA SER A 90 6.80 19.08 -15.25
C SER A 90 7.43 20.04 -14.23
N LEU A 91 6.88 20.06 -13.02
CA LEU A 91 7.36 20.87 -11.91
C LEU A 91 7.59 19.97 -10.69
N HIS A 92 8.80 19.94 -10.19
CA HIS A 92 9.17 19.32 -8.92
C HIS A 92 9.34 20.44 -7.87
N LEU A 93 8.61 20.33 -6.78
CA LEU A 93 8.75 21.19 -5.61
C LEU A 93 9.37 20.38 -4.48
N ASP A 94 10.40 20.93 -3.86
CA ASP A 94 10.99 20.32 -2.66
C ASP A 94 10.00 20.43 -1.49
N SER A 95 10.13 19.50 -0.52
CA SER A 95 9.31 19.54 0.68
C SER A 95 9.59 20.78 1.51
N SER A 96 8.53 21.37 2.07
CA SER A 96 8.64 22.43 3.07
C SER A 96 8.98 21.91 4.46
N TYR A 97 8.98 20.57 4.66
CA TYR A 97 9.33 19.96 5.93
C TYR A 97 10.83 19.69 6.04
N ASP A 98 11.39 20.03 7.17
CA ASP A 98 12.77 19.69 7.54
C ASP A 98 12.79 18.26 8.12
N PHE A 99 12.91 17.28 7.22
CA PHE A 99 12.98 15.87 7.60
C PHE A 99 14.28 15.51 8.32
N ASP A 100 15.38 16.19 8.01
CA ASP A 100 16.69 15.89 8.61
C ASP A 100 16.70 16.18 10.11
N SER A 101 16.01 17.24 10.52
CA SER A 101 15.93 17.62 11.93
C SER A 101 14.74 16.98 12.68
N ASN A 102 13.66 16.62 11.98
CA ASN A 102 12.39 16.23 12.62
C ASN A 102 11.97 14.78 12.38
N MET A 103 12.74 14.00 11.63
CA MET A 103 12.42 12.59 11.35
C MET A 103 13.61 11.68 11.61
N ALA A 104 13.39 10.57 12.28
CA ALA A 104 14.35 9.48 12.40
C ALA A 104 13.83 8.23 11.71
N VAL A 105 14.62 7.62 10.84
CA VAL A 105 14.35 6.33 10.20
C VAL A 105 15.19 5.26 10.86
N VAL A 106 14.53 4.26 11.46
CA VAL A 106 15.19 3.14 12.13
C VAL A 106 14.91 1.86 11.34
N VAL A 107 15.97 1.17 10.92
CA VAL A 107 15.87 -0.12 10.23
C VAL A 107 16.36 -1.21 11.19
N ALA A 108 15.45 -2.09 11.62
CA ALA A 108 15.80 -3.24 12.45
C ALA A 108 16.43 -4.34 11.58
N GLY A 109 17.78 -4.49 11.67
CA GLY A 109 18.53 -5.43 10.86
C GLY A 109 18.63 -6.86 11.46
N ASP A 110 18.19 -7.06 12.69
CA ASP A 110 18.28 -8.30 13.47
C ASP A 110 16.97 -9.08 13.55
N ILE A 111 15.96 -8.69 12.78
CA ILE A 111 14.70 -9.40 12.71
C ILE A 111 14.86 -10.68 11.88
N PRO A 112 14.45 -11.86 12.39
CA PRO A 112 14.49 -13.12 11.65
C PRO A 112 13.74 -13.06 10.32
N ASP A 113 14.14 -13.93 9.37
CA ASP A 113 13.46 -14.06 8.06
C ASP A 113 11.95 -14.32 8.26
N PRO A 114 11.06 -13.59 7.59
CA PRO A 114 9.62 -13.81 7.65
C PRO A 114 9.15 -15.22 7.22
N ARG A 115 10.01 -16.01 6.57
CA ARG A 115 9.74 -17.42 6.26
C ARG A 115 9.75 -18.30 7.52
N ASP A 116 10.59 -17.98 8.51
CA ASP A 116 10.45 -18.52 9.87
C ASP A 116 9.46 -17.65 10.65
N ARG A 117 8.18 -17.95 10.42
CA ARG A 117 7.08 -17.11 10.89
C ARG A 117 7.07 -16.91 12.41
N GLU A 118 7.35 -17.96 13.18
CA GLU A 118 7.24 -17.87 14.65
C GLU A 118 8.38 -17.05 15.24
N SER A 119 9.61 -17.27 14.81
CA SER A 119 10.74 -16.45 15.22
C SER A 119 10.57 -14.99 14.81
N TYR A 120 10.09 -14.76 13.57
CA TYR A 120 9.78 -13.43 13.06
C TYR A 120 8.73 -12.71 13.91
N LEU A 121 7.58 -13.34 14.18
CA LEU A 121 6.51 -12.73 14.98
C LEU A 121 6.94 -12.49 16.41
N THR A 122 7.75 -13.36 16.99
CA THR A 122 8.29 -13.19 18.36
C THR A 122 9.24 -11.99 18.45
N ALA A 123 10.13 -11.83 17.46
CA ALA A 123 11.02 -10.67 17.40
C ALA A 123 10.23 -9.38 17.16
N LEU A 124 9.29 -9.40 16.23
CA LEU A 124 8.45 -8.24 15.91
C LEU A 124 7.55 -7.83 17.08
N GLU A 125 7.02 -8.79 17.83
CA GLU A 125 6.27 -8.51 19.06
C GLU A 125 7.08 -7.65 20.04
N ARG A 126 8.36 -7.99 20.26
CA ARG A 126 9.24 -7.19 21.14
C ARG A 126 9.41 -5.77 20.61
N VAL A 127 9.74 -5.63 19.34
CA VAL A 127 9.92 -4.31 18.72
C VAL A 127 8.63 -3.47 18.83
N LEU A 128 7.47 -4.07 18.57
CA LEU A 128 6.19 -3.38 18.69
C LEU A 128 5.91 -2.95 20.12
N VAL A 129 6.10 -3.83 21.09
CA VAL A 129 5.90 -3.50 22.51
C VAL A 129 6.82 -2.36 22.93
N ASP A 130 8.11 -2.48 22.66
CA ASP A 130 9.11 -1.49 23.07
C ASP A 130 8.83 -0.12 22.42
N ALA A 131 8.52 -0.10 21.13
CA ALA A 131 8.20 1.13 20.43
C ALA A 131 6.92 1.81 20.98
N HIS A 132 5.85 1.04 21.21
CA HIS A 132 4.61 1.60 21.75
C HIS A 132 4.77 2.13 23.17
N LEU A 133 5.53 1.44 24.01
CA LEU A 133 5.86 1.89 25.37
C LEU A 133 6.73 3.16 25.36
N ALA A 134 7.76 3.18 24.50
CA ALA A 134 8.65 4.34 24.39
C ALA A 134 7.92 5.59 23.87
N MET A 135 6.97 5.40 22.95
CA MET A 135 6.18 6.50 22.38
C MET A 135 5.01 6.94 23.28
N GLY A 136 4.60 6.11 24.23
CA GLY A 136 3.40 6.37 25.04
C GLY A 136 2.10 6.37 24.23
N GLY A 137 2.01 5.56 23.18
CA GLY A 137 0.94 5.58 22.18
C GLY A 137 1.31 6.37 20.93
N SER A 138 0.35 6.86 20.18
CA SER A 138 0.56 7.63 18.92
C SER A 138 1.34 6.85 17.85
N VAL A 139 1.16 5.53 17.78
CA VAL A 139 1.86 4.64 16.85
C VAL A 139 0.90 4.03 15.83
N LEU A 140 1.21 4.18 14.56
CA LEU A 140 0.52 3.49 13.46
C LEU A 140 1.41 2.36 12.95
N THR A 141 0.94 1.11 13.06
CA THR A 141 1.64 -0.04 12.47
C THR A 141 0.92 -0.51 11.22
N LEU A 142 1.62 -0.50 10.08
CA LEU A 142 1.07 -0.80 8.76
C LEU A 142 1.45 -2.22 8.31
N PHE A 143 0.49 -3.11 8.30
CA PHE A 143 0.67 -4.51 7.91
C PHE A 143 0.32 -4.75 6.45
N THR A 144 1.01 -5.70 5.82
CA THR A 144 0.72 -6.16 4.46
C THR A 144 -0.26 -7.34 4.44
N ASN A 145 -0.41 -8.07 5.53
CA ASN A 145 -1.37 -9.16 5.62
C ASN A 145 -2.12 -9.17 6.97
N ARG A 146 -3.36 -9.63 6.91
CA ARG A 146 -4.28 -9.65 8.04
C ARG A 146 -3.88 -10.65 9.12
N ARG A 147 -3.40 -11.82 8.73
CA ARG A 147 -3.09 -12.90 9.67
C ARG A 147 -1.98 -12.50 10.65
N ASP A 148 -0.89 -11.90 10.14
CA ASP A 148 0.20 -11.45 11.01
C ASP A 148 -0.25 -10.28 11.90
N MET A 149 -1.09 -9.38 11.36
CA MET A 149 -1.67 -8.30 12.13
C MET A 149 -2.54 -8.80 13.30
N GLU A 150 -3.46 -9.73 13.04
CA GLU A 150 -4.36 -10.28 14.06
C GLU A 150 -3.61 -11.09 15.11
N ASP A 151 -2.60 -11.90 14.71
CA ASP A 151 -1.79 -12.69 15.64
C ASP A 151 -0.93 -11.78 16.53
N LEU A 152 -0.31 -10.73 15.97
CA LEU A 152 0.47 -9.77 16.75
C LEU A 152 -0.42 -8.89 17.63
N TYR A 153 -1.60 -8.51 17.16
CA TYR A 153 -2.55 -7.78 17.99
C TYR A 153 -2.91 -8.57 19.25
N ALA A 154 -3.22 -9.86 19.12
CA ALA A 154 -3.54 -10.72 20.26
C ALA A 154 -2.38 -10.86 21.28
N ARG A 155 -1.11 -10.72 20.82
CA ARG A 155 0.08 -10.79 21.67
C ARG A 155 0.42 -9.44 22.33
N VAL A 156 0.23 -8.34 21.60
CA VAL A 156 0.68 -6.99 21.99
C VAL A 156 -0.39 -6.25 22.80
N GLU A 157 -1.67 -6.33 22.41
CA GLU A 157 -2.77 -5.60 23.06
C GLU A 157 -2.83 -5.80 24.58
N PRO A 158 -2.75 -7.04 25.12
CA PRO A 158 -2.80 -7.23 26.57
C PRO A 158 -1.63 -6.58 27.34
N LYS A 159 -0.49 -6.39 26.67
CA LYS A 159 0.68 -5.72 27.25
C LYS A 159 0.49 -4.21 27.25
N MET A 160 -0.09 -3.67 26.17
CA MET A 160 -0.43 -2.26 26.07
C MET A 160 -1.50 -1.88 27.10
N ALA A 161 -2.56 -2.67 27.23
CA ALA A 161 -3.60 -2.47 28.23
C ALA A 161 -3.06 -2.43 29.67
N ARG A 162 -2.10 -3.30 30.02
CA ARG A 162 -1.43 -3.27 31.33
C ARG A 162 -0.60 -2.01 31.57
N ALA A 163 -0.10 -1.41 30.49
CA ALA A 163 0.63 -0.14 30.54
C ALA A 163 -0.28 1.10 30.49
N GLY A 164 -1.60 0.90 30.44
CA GLY A 164 -2.57 2.00 30.32
C GLY A 164 -2.63 2.62 28.93
N LEU A 165 -2.11 1.93 27.91
CA LEU A 165 -2.12 2.37 26.51
C LEU A 165 -3.22 1.64 25.72
N GLU A 166 -3.86 2.35 24.83
CA GLU A 166 -4.88 1.80 23.95
C GLU A 166 -4.27 1.36 22.62
N LEU A 167 -4.54 0.10 22.23
CA LEU A 167 -4.20 -0.41 20.91
C LEU A 167 -5.45 -0.86 20.18
N ASN A 168 -5.73 -0.24 19.03
CA ASN A 168 -6.81 -0.60 18.14
C ASN A 168 -6.31 -1.47 16.99
N CYS A 169 -7.22 -2.25 16.38
CA CYS A 169 -6.89 -3.12 15.25
C CYS A 169 -7.97 -3.05 14.17
N GLN A 170 -7.56 -2.98 12.92
CA GLN A 170 -8.47 -3.02 11.78
C GLN A 170 -9.02 -4.44 11.54
N GLN A 171 -10.08 -4.79 12.26
CA GLN A 171 -10.79 -6.06 12.07
C GLN A 171 -11.64 -6.04 10.78
N ARG A 172 -12.16 -7.21 10.36
CA ARG A 172 -12.94 -7.37 9.12
C ARG A 172 -14.17 -6.47 9.04
N ASN A 173 -14.83 -6.24 10.18
CA ASN A 173 -16.07 -5.45 10.27
C ASN A 173 -15.83 -4.04 10.82
N SER A 174 -14.56 -3.65 11.01
CA SER A 174 -14.24 -2.30 11.48
C SER A 174 -14.46 -1.27 10.38
N SER A 175 -15.09 -0.17 10.72
CA SER A 175 -15.15 0.99 9.84
C SER A 175 -13.79 1.71 9.83
N PRO A 176 -13.10 1.84 8.69
CA PRO A 176 -11.84 2.57 8.61
C PRO A 176 -11.98 4.02 9.08
N ARG A 177 -13.12 4.65 8.79
CA ARG A 177 -13.41 6.01 9.21
C ARG A 177 -13.46 6.14 10.74
N ARG A 178 -14.17 5.24 11.43
CA ARG A 178 -14.25 5.26 12.91
C ARG A 178 -12.88 5.01 13.55
N LEU A 179 -12.09 4.10 13.01
CA LEU A 179 -10.73 3.85 13.50
C LEU A 179 -9.84 5.06 13.33
N ARG A 180 -9.94 5.74 12.18
CA ARG A 180 -9.25 6.99 11.91
C ARG A 180 -9.67 8.09 12.89
N ASP A 181 -10.97 8.33 13.03
CA ASP A 181 -11.52 9.36 13.91
C ASP A 181 -11.06 9.12 15.38
N ARG A 182 -11.08 7.86 15.82
CA ARG A 182 -10.60 7.49 17.15
C ARG A 182 -9.10 7.75 17.32
N PHE A 183 -8.30 7.29 16.37
CA PHE A 183 -6.84 7.50 16.40
C PHE A 183 -6.48 8.99 16.42
N ILE A 184 -7.19 9.82 15.65
CA ILE A 184 -6.94 11.28 15.59
C ILE A 184 -7.35 11.99 16.90
N ASN A 185 -8.44 11.57 17.51
CA ASN A 185 -8.98 12.25 18.69
C ASN A 185 -8.36 11.79 20.02
N GLU A 186 -7.65 10.66 20.03
CA GLU A 186 -7.05 10.08 21.24
C GLU A 186 -5.52 9.95 21.08
N PRO A 187 -4.74 10.95 21.54
CA PRO A 187 -3.28 10.99 21.33
C PRO A 187 -2.50 9.80 21.88
N THR A 188 -3.05 9.09 22.88
CA THR A 188 -2.43 7.88 23.45
C THR A 188 -2.86 6.60 22.75
N SER A 189 -3.75 6.71 21.74
CA SER A 189 -4.22 5.57 20.97
C SER A 189 -3.20 5.16 19.91
N SER A 190 -3.06 3.86 19.72
CA SER A 190 -2.27 3.27 18.64
C SER A 190 -3.15 2.42 17.73
N LEU A 191 -2.71 2.16 16.51
CA LEU A 191 -3.50 1.45 15.52
C LEU A 191 -2.67 0.43 14.72
N PHE A 192 -3.15 -0.81 14.67
CA PHE A 192 -2.71 -1.81 13.71
C PHE A 192 -3.63 -1.79 12.50
N ALA A 193 -3.08 -1.49 11.31
CA ALA A 193 -3.85 -1.26 10.11
C ALA A 193 -3.31 -1.99 8.88
N LEU A 194 -4.15 -2.12 7.87
CA LEU A 194 -3.86 -2.71 6.57
C LEU A 194 -3.87 -1.65 5.46
N LYS A 195 -3.87 -2.08 4.20
CA LYS A 195 -3.75 -1.26 2.98
C LYS A 195 -4.58 0.03 2.97
N ALA A 196 -5.78 0.04 3.57
CA ALA A 196 -6.64 1.23 3.62
C ALA A 196 -6.05 2.43 4.37
N PHE A 197 -4.97 2.23 5.14
CA PHE A 197 -4.26 3.26 5.90
C PHE A 197 -2.86 3.58 5.37
N TRP A 198 -2.45 2.92 4.28
CA TRP A 198 -1.15 3.17 3.66
C TRP A 198 -1.11 4.49 2.87
N GLU A 199 -2.28 4.91 2.37
CA GLU A 199 -2.42 6.13 1.58
C GLU A 199 -3.62 6.95 2.07
N GLY A 200 -3.56 8.27 1.91
CA GLY A 200 -4.65 9.17 2.26
C GLY A 200 -4.98 9.25 3.76
N PHE A 201 -4.07 8.79 4.63
CA PHE A 201 -4.19 8.93 6.07
C PHE A 201 -3.39 10.14 6.52
N ASP A 202 -4.08 11.16 6.96
CA ASP A 202 -3.50 12.36 7.54
C ASP A 202 -3.92 12.48 9.01
N ALA A 203 -2.94 12.62 9.89
CA ALA A 203 -3.10 12.82 11.31
C ALA A 203 -2.07 13.85 11.78
N SER A 204 -2.49 15.10 11.85
CA SER A 204 -1.65 16.23 12.23
C SER A 204 -1.36 16.30 13.72
N GLY A 205 -0.25 16.91 14.09
CA GLY A 205 0.14 17.19 15.47
C GLY A 205 0.69 15.94 16.19
N GLU A 206 0.42 15.86 17.49
CA GLU A 206 0.96 14.82 18.40
C GLU A 206 0.32 13.44 18.22
N THR A 207 -0.66 13.30 17.34
CA THR A 207 -1.47 12.10 17.20
C THR A 207 -0.72 10.97 16.50
N LEU A 208 0.12 11.30 15.49
CA LEU A 208 0.91 10.33 14.75
C LEU A 208 2.40 10.70 14.86
N ARG A 209 3.08 10.08 15.81
CA ARG A 209 4.50 10.33 16.05
C ARG A 209 5.41 9.21 15.60
N CYS A 210 4.87 8.02 15.39
CA CYS A 210 5.63 6.88 14.94
C CYS A 210 4.85 6.03 13.93
N VAL A 211 5.50 5.65 12.84
CA VAL A 211 4.98 4.69 11.86
C VAL A 211 5.90 3.48 11.83
N ILE A 212 5.32 2.29 12.02
CA ILE A 212 6.05 1.02 11.95
C ILE A 212 5.58 0.24 10.73
N ILE A 213 6.52 -0.18 9.91
CA ILE A 213 6.28 -0.97 8.70
C ILE A 213 6.98 -2.33 8.84
N PRO A 214 6.28 -3.38 9.29
CA PRO A 214 6.88 -4.70 9.48
C PRO A 214 7.40 -5.33 8.19
N LYS A 215 6.71 -5.09 7.07
CA LYS A 215 7.10 -5.55 5.73
C LYS A 215 6.71 -4.51 4.70
N LEU A 216 7.56 -4.31 3.70
CA LEU A 216 7.22 -3.46 2.56
C LEU A 216 6.11 -4.09 1.70
N PRO A 217 5.20 -3.27 1.13
CA PRO A 217 4.04 -3.74 0.38
C PRO A 217 4.37 -4.11 -1.06
N PHE A 218 5.30 -5.04 -1.26
CA PHE A 218 5.59 -5.55 -2.59
C PHE A 218 4.36 -6.25 -3.18
N SER A 219 4.20 -6.14 -4.50
CA SER A 219 3.19 -6.88 -5.25
C SER A 219 3.35 -8.39 -5.03
N SER A 220 2.22 -9.10 -5.05
CA SER A 220 2.28 -10.57 -4.93
C SER A 220 2.90 -11.15 -6.21
N PRO A 221 3.80 -12.16 -6.12
CA PRO A 221 4.28 -12.88 -7.31
C PRO A 221 3.16 -13.57 -8.12
N THR A 222 1.94 -13.60 -7.58
CA THR A 222 0.73 -14.09 -8.27
C THR A 222 -0.06 -12.99 -8.95
N ASP A 223 0.36 -11.73 -8.78
CA ASP A 223 -0.21 -10.60 -9.48
C ASP A 223 0.22 -10.68 -10.97
N PRO A 224 -0.72 -10.70 -11.91
CA PRO A 224 -0.39 -10.85 -13.32
C PRO A 224 0.35 -9.65 -13.92
N LEU A 225 0.40 -8.51 -13.22
CA LEU A 225 1.10 -7.29 -13.65
C LEU A 225 2.41 -7.02 -12.87
N SER A 226 2.83 -7.94 -11.97
CA SER A 226 4.08 -7.80 -11.20
C SER A 226 5.28 -8.45 -11.86
#